data_29b894f9a672d03080a8c8393475a602
#
_entry.id   29b894f9a672d03080a8c8393475a602
#
_cell.length_a   1.000
_cell.length_b   1.000
_cell.length_c   1.000
_cell.angle_alpha   90.00
_cell.angle_beta   90.00
_cell.angle_gamma   90.00
#
_symmetry.space_group_name_H-M   'P 1'
#
loop_
_entity.id
_entity.type
_entity.pdbx_description
1 polymer ?
#
loop_
_entity_poly.entity_id
_entity_poly.type
_entity_poly.pdbx_seq_one_letter_code
_entity_poly.pdbx_strand_id
1 'polypeptide(L)'
;MRSIFIYIAVLFFSFSFSQKKELRQIKRLIDEKFFQEAESTLESNKDFLLSGDSKTDAQYYYYATKIYTEIKSFKLAKNSLEELISINPSYYNAEMKLDYKNLEEILVVALVNAAVADNSSKKWMEGVDKLLLAYEMDKDNNIDYLYFAASGAVNAENFDLALEYYLQLKEINYTGIKDEY
;
A
#
# COMPACT_ATOMS: atom_id res chain seq x y z
N MET A 1 10.92 -46.15 -3.98
CA MET A 1 11.37 -44.78 -3.63
C MET A 1 11.50 -43.82 -4.84
N ARG A 2 12.12 -44.22 -5.96
CA ARG A 2 12.24 -43.34 -7.16
C ARG A 2 10.91 -42.83 -7.72
N SER A 3 9.85 -43.65 -7.77
CA SER A 3 8.54 -43.26 -8.29
C SER A 3 7.84 -42.20 -7.45
N ILE A 4 7.99 -42.23 -6.13
CA ILE A 4 7.38 -41.25 -5.21
C ILE A 4 7.99 -39.85 -5.44
N PHE A 5 9.30 -39.75 -5.65
CA PHE A 5 9.99 -38.49 -5.97
C PHE A 5 9.52 -37.85 -7.26
N ILE A 6 9.20 -38.68 -8.28
CA ILE A 6 8.70 -38.19 -9.57
C ILE A 6 7.28 -37.60 -9.40
N TYR A 7 6.40 -38.24 -8.64
CA TYR A 7 5.05 -37.72 -8.38
C TYR A 7 5.07 -36.41 -7.57
N ILE A 8 5.95 -36.33 -6.58
CA ILE A 8 6.12 -35.09 -5.78
C ILE A 8 6.65 -33.97 -6.67
N ALA A 9 7.65 -34.23 -7.52
CA ALA A 9 8.18 -33.23 -8.43
C ALA A 9 7.12 -32.72 -9.45
N VAL A 10 6.31 -33.61 -10.01
CA VAL A 10 5.22 -33.24 -10.95
C VAL A 10 4.16 -32.37 -10.24
N LEU A 11 3.82 -32.68 -8.98
CA LEU A 11 2.88 -31.88 -8.21
C LEU A 11 3.41 -30.46 -7.95
N PHE A 12 4.69 -30.32 -7.58
CA PHE A 12 5.32 -29.00 -7.37
C PHE A 12 5.39 -28.18 -8.65
N PHE A 13 5.69 -28.79 -9.81
CA PHE A 13 5.70 -28.11 -11.09
C PHE A 13 4.29 -27.63 -11.51
N SER A 14 3.27 -28.44 -11.26
CA SER A 14 1.88 -28.06 -11.54
C SER A 14 1.41 -26.89 -10.69
N PHE A 15 1.80 -26.85 -9.42
CA PHE A 15 1.45 -25.84 -8.45
C PHE A 15 2.07 -24.47 -8.83
N SER A 16 3.37 -24.43 -9.08
CA SER A 16 4.08 -23.21 -9.49
C SER A 16 3.61 -22.66 -10.85
N PHE A 17 3.21 -23.53 -11.78
CA PHE A 17 2.66 -23.08 -13.06
C PHE A 17 1.27 -22.45 -12.89
N SER A 18 0.45 -22.99 -11.99
CA SER A 18 -0.88 -22.46 -11.69
C SER A 18 -0.79 -21.09 -11.02
N GLN A 19 0.10 -20.88 -10.03
CA GLN A 19 0.30 -19.58 -9.40
C GLN A 19 0.71 -18.50 -10.40
N LYS A 20 1.63 -18.82 -11.32
CA LYS A 20 2.05 -17.89 -12.39
C LYS A 20 0.90 -17.52 -13.34
N LYS A 21 -0.03 -18.44 -13.57
CA LYS A 21 -1.22 -18.16 -14.38
C LYS A 21 -2.13 -17.14 -13.70
N GLU A 22 -2.41 -17.33 -12.41
CA GLU A 22 -3.24 -16.41 -11.63
C GLU A 22 -2.58 -15.02 -11.52
N LEU A 23 -1.30 -14.93 -11.23
CA LEU A 23 -0.58 -13.66 -11.20
C LEU A 23 -0.60 -12.92 -12.55
N ARG A 24 -0.53 -13.65 -13.68
CA ARG A 24 -0.67 -13.03 -15.00
C ARG A 24 -2.09 -12.52 -15.26
N GLN A 25 -3.10 -13.22 -14.76
CA GLN A 25 -4.49 -12.75 -14.85
C GLN A 25 -4.68 -11.47 -14.05
N ILE A 26 -4.20 -11.43 -12.80
CA ILE A 26 -4.24 -10.23 -11.94
C ILE A 26 -3.52 -9.08 -12.63
N LYS A 27 -2.29 -9.31 -13.13
CA LYS A 27 -1.56 -8.28 -13.87
C LYS A 27 -2.36 -7.73 -15.05
N ARG A 28 -2.96 -8.59 -15.87
CA ARG A 28 -3.78 -8.15 -17.01
C ARG A 28 -4.94 -7.27 -16.57
N LEU A 29 -5.63 -7.63 -15.48
CA LEU A 29 -6.74 -6.83 -14.95
C LEU A 29 -6.27 -5.45 -14.46
N ILE A 30 -5.07 -5.38 -13.86
CA ILE A 30 -4.44 -4.10 -13.47
C ILE A 30 -4.12 -3.26 -14.71
N ASP A 31 -3.49 -3.86 -15.74
CA ASP A 31 -3.11 -3.17 -16.98
C ASP A 31 -4.36 -2.64 -17.73
N GLU A 32 -5.48 -3.38 -17.65
CA GLU A 32 -6.78 -3.01 -18.22
C GLU A 32 -7.61 -2.09 -17.29
N LYS A 33 -7.11 -1.76 -16.09
CA LYS A 33 -7.76 -0.93 -15.04
C LYS A 33 -9.06 -1.49 -14.47
N PHE A 34 -9.24 -2.80 -14.51
CA PHE A 34 -10.35 -3.52 -13.89
C PHE A 34 -10.01 -3.85 -12.42
N PHE A 35 -9.86 -2.81 -11.58
CA PHE A 35 -9.29 -2.96 -10.24
C PHE A 35 -10.18 -3.74 -9.27
N GLN A 36 -11.51 -3.68 -9.39
CA GLN A 36 -12.43 -4.48 -8.57
C GLN A 36 -12.33 -5.97 -8.89
N GLU A 37 -12.24 -6.33 -10.16
CA GLU A 37 -12.04 -7.72 -10.59
C GLU A 37 -10.64 -8.21 -10.23
N ALA A 38 -9.64 -7.33 -10.29
CA ALA A 38 -8.29 -7.63 -9.86
C ALA A 38 -8.24 -7.92 -8.34
N GLU A 39 -8.90 -7.10 -7.51
CA GLU A 39 -9.05 -7.32 -6.07
C GLU A 39 -9.72 -8.67 -5.80
N SER A 40 -10.89 -8.92 -6.40
CA SER A 40 -11.62 -10.17 -6.21
C SER A 40 -10.77 -11.38 -6.58
N THR A 41 -10.03 -11.31 -7.68
CA THR A 41 -9.13 -12.37 -8.12
C THR A 41 -7.95 -12.55 -7.18
N LEU A 42 -7.36 -11.45 -6.70
CA LEU A 42 -6.26 -11.45 -5.75
C LEU A 42 -6.68 -12.11 -4.43
N GLU A 43 -7.80 -11.67 -3.83
CA GLU A 43 -8.28 -12.14 -2.54
C GLU A 43 -8.73 -13.61 -2.59
N SER A 44 -9.43 -14.02 -3.64
CA SER A 44 -9.87 -15.41 -3.78
C SER A 44 -8.72 -16.40 -3.95
N ASN A 45 -7.55 -15.94 -4.38
CA ASN A 45 -6.35 -16.75 -4.56
C ASN A 45 -5.26 -16.50 -3.51
N LYS A 46 -5.53 -15.70 -2.47
CA LYS A 46 -4.54 -15.26 -1.48
C LYS A 46 -3.75 -16.42 -0.87
N ASP A 47 -4.44 -17.36 -0.23
CA ASP A 47 -3.81 -18.48 0.45
C ASP A 47 -3.01 -19.37 -0.52
N PHE A 48 -3.51 -19.53 -1.72
CA PHE A 48 -2.85 -20.27 -2.79
C PHE A 48 -1.59 -19.55 -3.27
N LEU A 49 -1.63 -18.24 -3.46
CA LEU A 49 -0.50 -17.44 -3.92
C LEU A 49 0.58 -17.30 -2.85
N LEU A 50 0.20 -17.06 -1.59
CA LEU A 50 1.12 -16.91 -0.45
C LEU A 50 1.61 -18.25 0.13
N SER A 51 1.21 -19.38 -0.41
CA SER A 51 1.78 -20.70 -0.08
C SER A 51 3.02 -21.04 -0.92
N GLY A 52 3.47 -20.13 -1.76
CA GLY A 52 4.51 -20.34 -2.74
C GLY A 52 5.92 -20.05 -2.27
N ASP A 53 6.66 -19.40 -3.12
CA ASP A 53 8.02 -18.93 -2.86
C ASP A 53 8.06 -17.40 -2.75
N SER A 54 9.15 -16.85 -2.23
CA SER A 54 9.31 -15.41 -2.03
C SER A 54 9.17 -14.56 -3.31
N LYS A 55 9.30 -15.15 -4.51
CA LYS A 55 9.04 -14.43 -5.78
C LYS A 55 7.55 -14.26 -6.02
N THR A 56 6.78 -15.30 -5.70
CA THR A 56 5.33 -15.28 -5.80
C THR A 56 4.76 -14.33 -4.75
N ASP A 57 5.25 -14.40 -3.50
CA ASP A 57 4.85 -13.50 -2.41
C ASP A 57 5.13 -12.03 -2.77
N ALA A 58 6.32 -11.74 -3.29
CA ALA A 58 6.68 -10.39 -3.73
C ALA A 58 5.76 -9.88 -4.84
N GLN A 59 5.42 -10.71 -5.83
CA GLN A 59 4.47 -10.33 -6.89
C GLN A 59 3.05 -10.12 -6.36
N TYR A 60 2.62 -10.95 -5.42
CA TYR A 60 1.33 -10.79 -4.76
C TYR A 60 1.24 -9.42 -4.08
N TYR A 61 2.18 -9.10 -3.19
CA TYR A 61 2.16 -7.85 -2.43
C TYR A 61 2.36 -6.61 -3.33
N TYR A 62 3.16 -6.72 -4.38
CA TYR A 62 3.30 -5.66 -5.38
C TYR A 62 1.97 -5.35 -6.08
N TYR A 63 1.24 -6.37 -6.54
CA TYR A 63 -0.06 -6.18 -7.16
C TYR A 63 -1.12 -5.75 -6.16
N ALA A 64 -1.10 -6.30 -4.95
CA ALA A 64 -1.99 -5.90 -3.85
C ALA A 64 -1.84 -4.40 -3.55
N THR A 65 -0.61 -3.90 -3.41
CA THR A 65 -0.35 -2.46 -3.19
C THR A 65 -0.97 -1.62 -4.30
N LYS A 66 -0.75 -1.96 -5.56
CA LYS A 66 -1.32 -1.23 -6.72
C LYS A 66 -2.84 -1.25 -6.71
N ILE A 67 -3.43 -2.41 -6.56
CA ILE A 67 -4.90 -2.60 -6.56
C ILE A 67 -5.52 -1.79 -5.42
N TYR A 68 -5.05 -1.99 -4.18
CA TYR A 68 -5.63 -1.33 -3.01
C TYR A 68 -5.45 0.19 -3.03
N THR A 69 -4.37 0.70 -3.63
CA THR A 69 -4.20 2.14 -3.85
C THR A 69 -5.29 2.69 -4.77
N GLU A 70 -5.54 2.04 -5.90
CA GLU A 70 -6.51 2.49 -6.89
C GLU A 70 -7.96 2.41 -6.40
N ILE A 71 -8.30 1.36 -5.64
CA ILE A 71 -9.65 1.22 -5.03
C ILE A 71 -9.79 1.98 -3.70
N LYS A 72 -8.75 2.73 -3.30
CA LYS A 72 -8.70 3.55 -2.08
C LYS A 72 -8.82 2.77 -0.76
N SER A 73 -8.46 1.50 -0.77
CA SER A 73 -8.30 0.67 0.43
C SER A 73 -6.92 0.90 1.06
N PHE A 74 -6.64 2.15 1.46
CA PHE A 74 -5.30 2.64 1.77
C PHE A 74 -4.59 1.90 2.90
N LYS A 75 -5.30 1.44 3.93
CA LYS A 75 -4.69 0.62 5.00
C LYS A 75 -4.17 -0.71 4.47
N LEU A 76 -4.93 -1.35 3.56
CA LEU A 76 -4.50 -2.58 2.91
C LEU A 76 -3.34 -2.33 1.95
N ALA A 77 -3.35 -1.19 1.24
CA ALA A 77 -2.25 -0.79 0.37
C ALA A 77 -0.95 -0.60 1.17
N LYS A 78 -1.00 0.14 2.30
CA LYS A 78 0.14 0.34 3.20
C LYS A 78 0.68 -0.99 3.72
N ASN A 79 -0.18 -1.85 4.27
CA ASN A 79 0.22 -3.15 4.79
C ASN A 79 0.87 -4.01 3.70
N SER A 80 0.31 -4.01 2.49
CA SER A 80 0.88 -4.77 1.36
C SER A 80 2.24 -4.21 0.92
N LEU A 81 2.42 -2.90 0.98
CA LEU A 81 3.71 -2.27 0.69
C LEU A 81 4.76 -2.63 1.75
N GLU A 82 4.41 -2.62 3.03
CA GLU A 82 5.30 -3.03 4.13
C GLU A 82 5.74 -4.49 3.98
N GLU A 83 4.81 -5.38 3.67
CA GLU A 83 5.14 -6.79 3.39
C GLU A 83 6.06 -6.92 2.16
N LEU A 84 5.79 -6.18 1.09
CA LEU A 84 6.66 -6.16 -0.09
C LEU A 84 8.08 -5.72 0.28
N ILE A 85 8.23 -4.62 1.02
CA ILE A 85 9.53 -4.06 1.45
C ILE A 85 10.28 -5.04 2.35
N SER A 86 9.59 -5.85 3.14
CA SER A 86 10.21 -6.87 3.99
C SER A 86 10.87 -8.00 3.21
N ILE A 87 10.45 -8.22 1.95
CA ILE A 87 11.00 -9.28 1.08
C ILE A 87 12.29 -8.80 0.44
N ASN A 88 13.32 -9.66 0.45
CA ASN A 88 14.60 -9.34 -0.19
C ASN A 88 14.41 -8.99 -1.68
N PRO A 89 14.89 -7.80 -2.14
CA PRO A 89 14.74 -7.35 -3.53
C PRO A 89 15.34 -8.26 -4.60
N SER A 90 16.17 -9.23 -4.21
CA SER A 90 16.68 -10.26 -5.14
C SER A 90 15.56 -11.12 -5.74
N TYR A 91 14.43 -11.22 -5.06
CA TYR A 91 13.24 -11.95 -5.52
C TYR A 91 12.33 -11.12 -6.45
N TYR A 92 12.56 -9.82 -6.57
CA TYR A 92 11.78 -8.94 -7.43
C TYR A 92 12.05 -9.23 -8.91
N ASN A 93 11.00 -9.22 -9.72
CA ASN A 93 11.14 -9.27 -11.18
C ASN A 93 11.61 -7.92 -11.75
N ALA A 94 11.81 -7.84 -13.06
CA ALA A 94 12.34 -6.63 -13.70
C ALA A 94 11.40 -5.42 -13.55
N GLU A 95 10.08 -5.62 -13.66
CA GLU A 95 9.08 -4.57 -13.49
C GLU A 95 9.10 -4.03 -12.06
N MET A 96 9.06 -4.91 -11.07
CA MET A 96 9.10 -4.53 -9.66
C MET A 96 10.37 -3.75 -9.29
N LYS A 97 11.54 -4.17 -9.79
CA LYS A 97 12.82 -3.49 -9.54
C LYS A 97 12.83 -2.04 -10.04
N LEU A 98 12.08 -1.75 -11.09
CA LEU A 98 11.97 -0.40 -11.65
C LEU A 98 10.95 0.46 -10.86
N ASP A 99 9.90 -0.15 -10.36
CA ASP A 99 8.69 0.55 -9.92
C ASP A 99 8.50 0.57 -8.38
N TYR A 100 9.05 -0.42 -7.64
CA TYR A 100 8.71 -0.57 -6.22
C TYR A 100 9.03 0.66 -5.36
N LYS A 101 10.08 1.41 -5.71
CA LYS A 101 10.45 2.63 -4.98
C LYS A 101 9.44 3.76 -5.16
N ASN A 102 8.72 3.76 -6.27
CA ASN A 102 7.71 4.77 -6.57
C ASN A 102 6.36 4.43 -5.94
N LEU A 103 6.14 3.17 -5.49
CA LEU A 103 4.86 2.76 -4.91
C LEU A 103 4.51 3.54 -3.64
N GLU A 104 5.50 3.83 -2.81
CA GLU A 104 5.31 4.63 -1.60
C GLU A 104 4.85 6.05 -1.95
N GLU A 105 5.55 6.72 -2.85
CA GLU A 105 5.19 8.06 -3.33
C GLU A 105 3.80 8.07 -3.97
N ILE A 106 3.50 7.07 -4.81
CA ILE A 106 2.18 6.94 -5.44
C ILE A 106 1.07 6.79 -4.38
N LEU A 107 1.31 5.97 -3.36
CA LEU A 107 0.35 5.75 -2.27
C LEU A 107 0.17 7.02 -1.43
N VAL A 108 1.25 7.72 -1.08
CA VAL A 108 1.19 9.00 -0.37
C VAL A 108 0.40 10.04 -1.16
N VAL A 109 0.69 10.20 -2.45
CA VAL A 109 -0.05 11.12 -3.33
C VAL A 109 -1.54 10.75 -3.39
N ALA A 110 -1.87 9.46 -3.51
CA ALA A 110 -3.26 9.01 -3.52
C ALA A 110 -3.98 9.30 -2.20
N LEU A 111 -3.32 9.09 -1.06
CA LEU A 111 -3.83 9.42 0.28
C LEU A 111 -4.12 10.92 0.42
N VAL A 112 -3.16 11.75 0.07
CA VAL A 112 -3.29 13.22 0.16
C VAL A 112 -4.41 13.73 -0.74
N ASN A 113 -4.49 13.26 -1.98
CA ASN A 113 -5.57 13.62 -2.90
C ASN A 113 -6.96 13.22 -2.36
N ALA A 114 -7.05 12.03 -1.77
CA ALA A 114 -8.29 11.58 -1.15
C ALA A 114 -8.64 12.40 0.09
N ALA A 115 -7.66 12.77 0.92
CA ALA A 115 -7.87 13.64 2.09
C ALA A 115 -8.35 15.03 1.69
N VAL A 116 -7.78 15.62 0.61
CA VAL A 116 -8.24 16.90 0.06
C VAL A 116 -9.69 16.83 -0.41
N ALA A 117 -10.07 15.73 -1.08
CA ALA A 117 -11.46 15.52 -1.51
C ALA A 117 -12.43 15.38 -0.32
N ASP A 118 -12.03 14.66 0.73
CA ASP A 118 -12.82 14.53 1.95
C ASP A 118 -12.99 15.88 2.67
N ASN A 119 -11.90 16.63 2.82
CA ASN A 119 -11.92 17.96 3.43
C ASN A 119 -12.82 18.93 2.64
N SER A 120 -12.76 18.89 1.31
CA SER A 120 -13.65 19.69 0.44
C SER A 120 -15.12 19.31 0.62
N SER A 121 -15.40 18.07 0.99
CA SER A 121 -16.74 17.56 1.29
C SER A 121 -17.11 17.68 2.77
N LYS A 122 -16.30 18.37 3.58
CA LYS A 122 -16.44 18.51 5.05
C LYS A 122 -16.42 17.18 5.82
N LYS A 123 -15.81 16.15 5.24
CA LYS A 123 -15.56 14.87 5.89
C LYS A 123 -14.21 14.92 6.61
N TRP A 124 -14.13 15.85 7.59
CA TRP A 124 -12.86 16.24 8.19
C TRP A 124 -12.10 15.06 8.80
N MET A 125 -12.77 14.19 9.55
CA MET A 125 -12.12 13.06 10.21
C MET A 125 -11.61 12.00 9.21
N GLU A 126 -12.34 11.75 8.12
CA GLU A 126 -11.88 10.88 7.05
C GLU A 126 -10.63 11.44 6.35
N GLY A 127 -10.55 12.77 6.22
CA GLY A 127 -9.37 13.47 5.73
C GLY A 127 -8.19 13.35 6.71
N VAL A 128 -8.44 13.54 8.01
CA VAL A 128 -7.44 13.38 9.08
C VAL A 128 -6.83 11.99 9.06
N ASP A 129 -7.65 10.93 9.00
CA ASP A 129 -7.17 9.55 8.98
C ASP A 129 -6.21 9.27 7.80
N LYS A 130 -6.48 9.84 6.63
CA LYS A 130 -5.64 9.69 5.45
C LYS A 130 -4.33 10.46 5.53
N LEU A 131 -4.39 11.69 6.07
CA LEU A 131 -3.19 12.51 6.29
C LEU A 131 -2.26 11.88 7.33
N LEU A 132 -2.83 11.30 8.39
CA LEU A 132 -2.04 10.54 9.37
C LEU A 132 -1.37 9.32 8.75
N LEU A 133 -2.11 8.58 7.93
CA LEU A 133 -1.55 7.41 7.26
C LEU A 133 -0.40 7.81 6.32
N ALA A 134 -0.52 8.95 5.61
CA ALA A 134 0.55 9.50 4.79
C ALA A 134 1.75 9.95 5.62
N TYR A 135 1.52 10.59 6.77
CA TYR A 135 2.58 10.97 7.72
C TYR A 135 3.34 9.75 8.25
N GLU A 136 2.61 8.69 8.63
CA GLU A 136 3.20 7.46 9.18
C GLU A 136 4.11 6.71 8.19
N MET A 137 3.90 6.89 6.90
CA MET A 137 4.71 6.21 5.87
C MET A 137 6.14 6.75 5.82
N ASP A 138 6.33 8.05 6.00
CA ASP A 138 7.66 8.68 6.09
C ASP A 138 7.55 9.94 6.99
N LYS A 139 7.77 9.74 8.28
CA LYS A 139 7.58 10.80 9.29
C LYS A 139 8.52 11.98 9.11
N ASP A 140 9.70 11.75 8.58
CA ASP A 140 10.73 12.79 8.46
C ASP A 140 10.44 13.72 7.26
N ASN A 141 9.95 13.16 6.15
CA ASN A 141 9.65 13.92 4.94
C ASN A 141 8.19 14.38 4.86
N ASN A 142 7.27 13.74 5.60
CA ASN A 142 5.82 13.96 5.53
C ASN A 142 5.27 14.73 6.75
N ILE A 143 6.12 15.44 7.48
CA ILE A 143 5.75 16.18 8.71
C ILE A 143 4.58 17.15 8.51
N ASP A 144 4.49 17.78 7.34
CA ASP A 144 3.40 18.71 7.01
C ASP A 144 2.03 18.04 7.03
N TYR A 145 1.95 16.73 6.76
CA TYR A 145 0.66 16.01 6.82
C TYR A 145 0.15 15.86 8.26
N LEU A 146 1.04 15.79 9.27
CA LEU A 146 0.62 15.85 10.67
C LEU A 146 0.03 17.22 11.02
N TYR A 147 0.62 18.31 10.49
CA TYR A 147 0.06 19.65 10.67
C TYR A 147 -1.31 19.79 9.99
N PHE A 148 -1.48 19.30 8.78
CA PHE A 148 -2.78 19.31 8.10
C PHE A 148 -3.81 18.42 8.81
N ALA A 149 -3.39 17.28 9.37
CA ALA A 149 -4.25 16.42 10.19
C ALA A 149 -4.71 17.15 11.46
N ALA A 150 -3.81 17.86 12.17
CA ALA A 150 -4.17 18.68 13.32
C ALA A 150 -5.21 19.76 12.94
N SER A 151 -5.00 20.46 11.83
CA SER A 151 -5.94 21.47 11.31
C SER A 151 -7.30 20.84 10.93
N GLY A 152 -7.29 19.64 10.34
CA GLY A 152 -8.50 18.89 10.03
C GLY A 152 -9.28 18.51 11.28
N ALA A 153 -8.59 18.08 12.35
CA ALA A 153 -9.19 17.76 13.63
C ALA A 153 -9.85 19.01 14.29
N VAL A 154 -9.24 20.20 14.15
CA VAL A 154 -9.88 21.46 14.56
C VAL A 154 -11.18 21.68 13.80
N ASN A 155 -11.17 21.51 12.48
CA ASN A 155 -12.38 21.68 11.64
C ASN A 155 -13.46 20.64 11.95
N ALA A 156 -13.08 19.48 12.48
CA ALA A 156 -13.97 18.44 12.95
C ALA A 156 -14.48 18.69 14.40
N GLU A 157 -14.06 19.79 15.03
CA GLU A 157 -14.32 20.11 16.44
C GLU A 157 -13.77 19.05 17.43
N ASN A 158 -12.81 18.21 16.98
CA ASN A 158 -12.11 17.25 17.81
C ASN A 158 -10.83 17.89 18.39
N PHE A 159 -11.05 18.75 19.39
CA PHE A 159 -9.95 19.58 19.95
C PHE A 159 -8.94 18.76 20.73
N ASP A 160 -9.33 17.66 21.34
CA ASP A 160 -8.40 16.78 22.07
C ASP A 160 -7.39 16.16 21.12
N LEU A 161 -7.86 15.64 20.00
CA LEU A 161 -7.02 15.06 18.96
C LEU A 161 -6.14 16.13 18.28
N ALA A 162 -6.70 17.31 18.00
CA ALA A 162 -5.94 18.43 17.46
C ALA A 162 -4.79 18.84 18.39
N LEU A 163 -5.06 18.91 19.71
CA LEU A 163 -4.05 19.22 20.70
C LEU A 163 -2.95 18.18 20.74
N GLU A 164 -3.30 16.89 20.68
CA GLU A 164 -2.33 15.79 20.63
C GLU A 164 -1.35 15.98 19.46
N TYR A 165 -1.86 16.24 18.25
CA TYR A 165 -1.01 16.40 17.05
C TYR A 165 -0.17 17.68 17.10
N TYR A 166 -0.71 18.79 17.60
CA TYR A 166 0.08 20.01 17.80
C TYR A 166 1.16 19.84 18.86
N LEU A 167 0.94 19.05 19.91
CA LEU A 167 1.99 18.73 20.88
C LEU A 167 3.09 17.87 20.25
N GLN A 168 2.75 16.87 19.42
CA GLN A 168 3.75 16.10 18.67
C GLN A 168 4.58 17.02 17.75
N LEU A 169 3.95 17.93 17.01
CA LEU A 169 4.64 18.91 16.17
C LEU A 169 5.58 19.80 16.97
N LYS A 170 5.17 20.25 18.16
CA LYS A 170 6.00 21.04 19.08
C LYS A 170 7.22 20.24 19.55
N GLU A 171 7.05 18.96 19.91
CA GLU A 171 8.15 18.10 20.39
C GLU A 171 9.25 17.93 19.33
N ILE A 172 8.87 17.83 18.06
CA ILE A 172 9.81 17.73 16.94
C ILE A 172 10.30 19.09 16.41
N ASN A 173 9.96 20.21 17.12
CA ASN A 173 10.32 21.57 16.74
C ASN A 173 9.86 21.98 15.33
N TYR A 174 8.67 21.55 14.93
CA TYR A 174 8.10 21.94 13.64
C TYR A 174 7.84 23.44 13.58
N THR A 175 8.37 24.13 12.58
CA THR A 175 8.32 25.59 12.44
C THR A 175 7.37 26.09 11.35
N GLY A 176 6.60 25.19 10.76
CA GLY A 176 5.69 25.48 9.66
C GLY A 176 6.20 24.97 8.30
N ILE A 177 5.36 25.09 7.30
CA ILE A 177 5.67 24.72 5.92
C ILE A 177 6.78 25.66 5.43
N LYS A 178 7.90 25.08 4.99
CA LYS A 178 8.97 25.88 4.38
C LYS A 178 8.57 26.18 2.95
N ASP A 179 8.27 27.45 2.66
CA ASP A 179 8.17 27.91 1.28
C ASP A 179 9.56 27.82 0.66
N GLU A 180 9.75 26.89 -0.29
CA GLU A 180 10.90 26.91 -1.17
C GLU A 180 10.72 28.05 -2.18
N TYR A 181 11.37 29.18 -1.90
CA TYR A 181 11.49 30.30 -2.84
C TYR A 181 12.62 30.06 -3.83
#